data_0d939ad21ed8b73c05083350d510ad2e
#
_entry.id   0d939ad21ed8b73c05083350d510ad2e
#
_cell.length_a   1.000
_cell.length_b   1.000
_cell.length_c   1.000
_cell.angle_alpha   90.00
_cell.angle_beta   90.00
_cell.angle_gamma   90.00
#
_symmetry.space_group_name_H-M   'P 1'
#
loop_
_entity.id
_entity.type
_entity.pdbx_description
1 polymer ?
#
loop_
_entity_poly.entity_id
_entity_poly.type
_entity_poly.pdbx_seq_one_letter_code
_entity_poly.pdbx_strand_id
1 'polypeptide(L)'
;VYKRQLEHVYAFCPSLHVAHVWAFHPRATSKLMSLPLYKTGGLILQDLASCFPAAVLAPPDRDYAQIHALDATSAPGNKTSHLSALMQGQGTLVALERAPQRFKTLTQMLDKAGALATQHGNVYPQNTDFLTLDPQDESYAAIRYMLLDPSCSGSGIVNRLDYLTSHDDEQDNLEQVVPDAESSSVAEQTRLASLASLQQRMIRHAMTFPHLERFTYSTCSIHPEENEHVV
;
A
#
# COMPACT_ATOMS: atom_id res chain seq x y z
N VAL A 1 4.83 21.03 -9.04
CA VAL A 1 3.66 21.40 -9.88
C VAL A 1 2.41 21.53 -8.99
N TYR A 2 2.11 20.57 -8.11
CA TYR A 2 0.91 20.62 -7.24
C TYR A 2 0.88 21.78 -6.25
N LYS A 3 2.02 22.27 -5.73
CA LYS A 3 2.05 23.39 -4.77
C LYS A 3 1.46 24.68 -5.29
N ARG A 4 1.56 24.96 -6.62
CA ARG A 4 0.99 26.17 -7.22
C ARG A 4 -0.52 26.05 -7.52
N GLN A 5 -1.03 24.81 -7.68
CA GLN A 5 -2.44 24.57 -7.99
C GLN A 5 -3.33 24.55 -6.73
N LEU A 6 -2.73 24.35 -5.54
CA LEU A 6 -3.43 24.22 -4.26
C LEU A 6 -3.14 25.41 -3.34
N GLU A 7 -3.22 26.64 -3.86
CA GLU A 7 -3.00 27.87 -3.08
C GLU A 7 -4.04 28.06 -1.98
N HIS A 8 -5.21 27.50 -2.13
CA HIS A 8 -6.28 27.54 -1.13
C HIS A 8 -6.49 26.19 -0.46
N VAL A 9 -6.71 26.20 0.86
CA VAL A 9 -6.93 24.99 1.68
C VAL A 9 -8.09 24.12 1.17
N TYR A 10 -9.04 24.70 0.47
CA TYR A 10 -10.21 24.01 -0.08
C TYR A 10 -10.06 23.70 -1.59
N ALA A 11 -8.93 24.03 -2.19
CA ALA A 11 -8.69 23.66 -3.57
C ALA A 11 -8.41 22.16 -3.70
N PHE A 12 -8.87 21.58 -4.80
CA PHE A 12 -8.56 20.23 -5.19
C PHE A 12 -8.38 20.18 -6.72
N CYS A 13 -7.60 19.22 -7.18
CA CYS A 13 -7.40 19.03 -8.61
C CYS A 13 -7.26 17.52 -8.92
N PRO A 14 -7.62 17.10 -10.15
CA PRO A 14 -7.35 15.72 -10.57
C PRO A 14 -5.85 15.45 -10.58
N SER A 15 -5.46 14.24 -10.25
CA SER A 15 -4.08 13.78 -10.41
C SER A 15 -3.72 13.75 -11.90
N LEU A 16 -2.51 14.23 -12.24
CA LEU A 16 -1.96 14.13 -13.60
C LEU A 16 -1.35 12.75 -13.89
N HIS A 17 -1.18 11.92 -12.87
CA HIS A 17 -0.42 10.68 -12.96
C HIS A 17 -1.28 9.42 -12.75
N VAL A 18 -2.36 9.54 -11.99
CA VAL A 18 -3.22 8.40 -11.65
C VAL A 18 -4.66 8.77 -11.92
N ALA A 19 -5.33 8.00 -12.75
CA ALA A 19 -6.74 8.21 -13.10
C ALA A 19 -7.63 8.08 -11.84
N HIS A 20 -8.72 8.87 -11.81
CA HIS A 20 -9.71 8.87 -10.73
C HIS A 20 -9.18 9.24 -9.33
N VAL A 21 -7.95 9.77 -9.25
CA VAL A 21 -7.36 10.29 -8.02
C VAL A 21 -7.42 11.82 -8.00
N TRP A 22 -7.80 12.38 -6.87
CA TRP A 22 -7.90 13.81 -6.64
C TRP A 22 -6.91 14.25 -5.57
N ALA A 23 -6.12 15.27 -5.87
CA ALA A 23 -5.19 15.86 -4.91
C ALA A 23 -5.89 16.97 -4.11
N PHE A 24 -5.75 16.91 -2.80
CA PHE A 24 -6.26 17.91 -1.86
C PHE A 24 -5.10 18.57 -1.11
N HIS A 25 -5.34 19.80 -0.65
CA HIS A 25 -4.38 20.46 0.21
C HIS A 25 -4.25 19.69 1.53
N PRO A 26 -3.03 19.46 2.03
CA PRO A 26 -2.83 18.68 3.26
C PRO A 26 -3.60 19.17 4.48
N ARG A 27 -3.77 20.46 4.66
CA ARG A 27 -4.57 21.03 5.76
C ARG A 27 -6.07 20.71 5.68
N ALA A 28 -6.55 20.21 4.55
CA ALA A 28 -7.93 19.78 4.39
C ALA A 28 -8.21 18.38 4.99
N THR A 29 -7.19 17.60 5.34
CA THR A 29 -7.31 16.20 5.77
C THR A 29 -8.34 16.01 6.89
N SER A 30 -8.26 16.77 7.98
CA SER A 30 -9.19 16.65 9.12
C SER A 30 -10.64 16.92 8.70
N LYS A 31 -10.84 17.88 7.79
CA LYS A 31 -12.15 18.23 7.27
C LYS A 31 -12.69 17.17 6.32
N LEU A 32 -11.83 16.60 5.45
CA LEU A 32 -12.20 15.47 4.60
C LEU A 32 -12.61 14.25 5.42
N MET A 33 -11.87 13.93 6.49
CA MET A 33 -12.21 12.82 7.40
C MET A 33 -13.54 13.02 8.14
N SER A 34 -13.99 14.24 8.32
CA SER A 34 -15.29 14.55 8.94
C SER A 34 -16.49 14.35 8.00
N LEU A 35 -16.25 14.33 6.68
CA LEU A 35 -17.32 14.21 5.68
C LEU A 35 -18.03 12.86 5.76
N PRO A 36 -19.36 12.83 5.53
CA PRO A 36 -20.09 11.57 5.37
C PRO A 36 -19.45 10.65 4.32
N LEU A 37 -19.03 11.21 3.18
CA LEU A 37 -18.40 10.47 2.08
C LEU A 37 -17.14 9.68 2.52
N TYR A 38 -16.30 10.27 3.40
CA TYR A 38 -15.16 9.54 3.98
C TYR A 38 -15.63 8.47 4.98
N LYS A 39 -16.61 8.81 5.81
CA LYS A 39 -17.13 7.87 6.82
C LYS A 39 -17.79 6.65 6.21
N THR A 40 -18.44 6.80 5.06
CA THR A 40 -19.12 5.71 4.33
C THR A 40 -18.22 5.01 3.32
N GLY A 41 -16.95 5.41 3.17
CA GLY A 41 -16.00 4.79 2.24
C GLY A 41 -16.08 5.25 0.78
N GLY A 42 -16.98 6.20 0.47
CA GLY A 42 -17.02 6.81 -0.86
C GLY A 42 -15.84 7.74 -1.15
N LEU A 43 -15.02 8.05 -0.13
CA LEU A 43 -13.75 8.74 -0.26
C LEU A 43 -12.70 8.00 0.56
N ILE A 44 -11.60 7.61 -0.08
CA ILE A 44 -10.44 6.97 0.57
C ILE A 44 -9.25 7.92 0.46
N LEU A 45 -8.62 8.23 1.60
CA LEU A 45 -7.42 9.04 1.64
C LEU A 45 -6.19 8.12 1.49
N GLN A 46 -5.32 8.46 0.53
CA GLN A 46 -4.13 7.70 0.24
C GLN A 46 -3.04 8.62 -0.30
N ASP A 47 -1.78 8.37 0.06
CA ASP A 47 -0.65 9.08 -0.52
C ASP A 47 -0.50 8.75 -2.00
N LEU A 48 -0.15 9.75 -2.81
CA LEU A 48 -0.02 9.57 -4.26
C LEU A 48 1.01 8.47 -4.60
N ALA A 49 2.13 8.43 -3.90
CA ALA A 49 3.13 7.37 -4.08
C ALA A 49 2.53 5.97 -3.86
N SER A 50 1.65 5.82 -2.87
CA SER A 50 0.96 4.56 -2.56
C SER A 50 -0.10 4.18 -3.61
N CYS A 51 -0.51 5.11 -4.48
CA CYS A 51 -1.42 4.83 -5.59
C CYS A 51 -0.73 4.18 -6.80
N PHE A 52 0.57 4.44 -7.01
CA PHE A 52 1.28 3.96 -8.19
C PHE A 52 1.32 2.44 -8.35
N PRO A 53 1.57 1.63 -7.31
CA PRO A 53 1.64 0.18 -7.48
C PRO A 53 0.39 -0.42 -8.11
N ALA A 54 -0.78 -0.03 -7.63
CA ALA A 54 -2.05 -0.48 -8.20
C ALA A 54 -2.29 0.09 -9.62
N ALA A 55 -1.98 1.37 -9.84
CA ALA A 55 -2.16 2.02 -11.14
C ALA A 55 -1.27 1.42 -12.24
N VAL A 56 -0.04 1.04 -11.90
CA VAL A 56 0.90 0.39 -12.84
C VAL A 56 0.48 -1.06 -13.12
N LEU A 57 -0.05 -1.74 -12.10
CA LEU A 57 -0.47 -3.13 -12.24
C LEU A 57 -1.71 -3.28 -13.13
N ALA A 58 -2.69 -2.39 -12.99
CA ALA A 58 -3.95 -2.40 -13.74
C ALA A 58 -3.84 -1.61 -15.06
N PRO A 59 -3.48 -2.24 -16.18
CA PRO A 59 -3.36 -1.55 -17.46
C PRO A 59 -4.75 -1.12 -17.99
N PRO A 60 -4.83 0.06 -18.65
CA PRO A 60 -6.09 0.73 -18.97
C PRO A 60 -6.97 0.03 -20.01
N ASP A 61 -6.43 -0.84 -20.85
CA ASP A 61 -7.13 -1.39 -22.03
C ASP A 61 -7.44 -2.89 -21.91
N ARG A 62 -7.80 -3.37 -20.71
CA ARG A 62 -8.11 -4.78 -20.48
C ARG A 62 -9.59 -5.00 -20.17
N ASP A 63 -10.09 -6.15 -20.60
CA ASP A 63 -11.35 -6.71 -20.09
C ASP A 63 -11.12 -7.19 -18.65
N TYR A 64 -11.48 -6.33 -17.69
CA TYR A 64 -11.27 -6.59 -16.27
C TYR A 64 -12.02 -7.82 -15.78
N ALA A 65 -13.11 -8.25 -16.43
CA ALA A 65 -13.86 -9.42 -16.05
C ALA A 65 -13.02 -10.72 -16.14
N GLN A 66 -11.98 -10.72 -16.98
CA GLN A 66 -11.06 -11.84 -17.16
C GLN A 66 -9.78 -11.72 -16.33
N ILE A 67 -9.64 -10.67 -15.53
CA ILE A 67 -8.44 -10.45 -14.71
C ILE A 67 -8.58 -11.21 -13.39
N HIS A 68 -7.56 -12.02 -13.10
CA HIS A 68 -7.33 -12.62 -11.80
C HIS A 68 -6.06 -12.03 -11.21
N ALA A 69 -6.22 -11.31 -10.11
CA ALA A 69 -5.14 -10.63 -9.41
C ALA A 69 -5.03 -11.11 -7.95
N LEU A 70 -3.85 -10.94 -7.37
CA LEU A 70 -3.57 -11.25 -5.98
C LEU A 70 -2.80 -10.09 -5.35
N ASP A 71 -3.23 -9.66 -4.18
CA ASP A 71 -2.48 -8.75 -3.31
C ASP A 71 -1.90 -9.58 -2.15
N ALA A 72 -0.59 -9.74 -2.16
CA ALA A 72 0.12 -10.64 -1.25
C ALA A 72 0.27 -10.10 0.19
N THR A 73 0.03 -8.79 0.39
CA THR A 73 0.30 -8.06 1.64
C THR A 73 -0.72 -6.95 1.87
N SER A 74 -2.00 -7.32 1.78
CA SER A 74 -3.10 -6.39 1.53
C SER A 74 -3.39 -5.38 2.64
N ALA A 75 -3.11 -5.72 3.93
CA ALA A 75 -3.49 -4.81 5.02
C ALA A 75 -2.66 -3.50 5.03
N PRO A 76 -3.31 -2.36 5.28
CA PRO A 76 -4.67 -2.17 5.78
C PRO A 76 -5.79 -2.21 4.71
N GLY A 77 -5.49 -2.28 3.39
CA GLY A 77 -6.48 -2.39 2.33
C GLY A 77 -6.51 -1.24 1.31
N ASN A 78 -5.69 -0.21 1.48
CA ASN A 78 -5.70 0.96 0.60
C ASN A 78 -5.27 0.62 -0.84
N LYS A 79 -4.18 -0.15 -1.02
CA LYS A 79 -3.72 -0.56 -2.34
C LYS A 79 -4.69 -1.57 -2.97
N THR A 80 -5.20 -2.51 -2.16
CA THR A 80 -6.20 -3.50 -2.57
C THR A 80 -7.49 -2.84 -3.06
N SER A 81 -8.08 -1.92 -2.27
CA SER A 81 -9.30 -1.22 -2.67
C SER A 81 -9.09 -0.32 -3.89
N HIS A 82 -7.90 0.28 -4.03
CA HIS A 82 -7.54 1.05 -5.21
C HIS A 82 -7.44 0.16 -6.45
N LEU A 83 -6.80 -1.00 -6.36
CA LEU A 83 -6.74 -1.96 -7.47
C LEU A 83 -8.14 -2.46 -7.85
N SER A 84 -8.99 -2.79 -6.86
CA SER A 84 -10.39 -3.14 -7.09
C SER A 84 -11.16 -2.04 -7.83
N ALA A 85 -10.96 -0.78 -7.43
CA ALA A 85 -11.60 0.37 -8.11
C ALA A 85 -11.10 0.54 -9.56
N LEU A 86 -9.81 0.36 -9.81
CA LEU A 86 -9.24 0.39 -11.16
C LEU A 86 -9.75 -0.77 -12.04
N MET A 87 -10.01 -1.93 -11.43
CA MET A 87 -10.66 -3.08 -12.09
C MET A 87 -12.20 -2.89 -12.20
N GLN A 88 -12.74 -1.75 -11.77
CA GLN A 88 -14.18 -1.44 -11.81
C GLN A 88 -15.04 -2.47 -11.05
N GLY A 89 -14.49 -3.09 -10.01
CA GLY A 89 -15.15 -4.15 -9.26
C GLY A 89 -15.35 -5.45 -10.06
N GLN A 90 -14.66 -5.61 -11.19
CA GLN A 90 -14.77 -6.78 -12.06
C GLN A 90 -13.59 -7.74 -11.88
N GLY A 91 -13.75 -8.97 -12.37
CA GLY A 91 -12.72 -10.02 -12.24
C GLY A 91 -12.61 -10.54 -10.80
N THR A 92 -11.42 -11.03 -10.45
CA THR A 92 -11.14 -11.61 -9.13
C THR A 92 -9.89 -11.00 -8.54
N LEU A 93 -9.97 -10.50 -7.31
CA LEU A 93 -8.83 -10.00 -6.56
C LEU A 93 -8.75 -10.72 -5.21
N VAL A 94 -7.80 -11.65 -5.08
CA VAL A 94 -7.50 -12.32 -3.80
C VAL A 94 -6.64 -11.40 -2.95
N ALA A 95 -7.03 -11.16 -1.70
CA ALA A 95 -6.35 -10.25 -0.79
C ALA A 95 -5.84 -10.99 0.45
N LEU A 96 -4.51 -11.11 0.59
CA LEU A 96 -3.88 -11.90 1.64
C LEU A 96 -3.35 -11.03 2.77
N GLU A 97 -3.56 -11.48 4.00
CA GLU A 97 -2.92 -10.94 5.19
C GLU A 97 -2.74 -12.05 6.22
N ARG A 98 -1.50 -12.30 6.65
CA ARG A 98 -1.17 -13.37 7.59
C ARG A 98 -1.53 -13.08 9.04
N ALA A 99 -1.42 -11.80 9.45
CA ALA A 99 -1.63 -11.41 10.84
C ALA A 99 -3.14 -11.23 11.11
N PRO A 100 -3.77 -12.00 12.03
CA PRO A 100 -5.21 -11.96 12.24
C PRO A 100 -5.74 -10.58 12.60
N GLN A 101 -4.99 -9.81 13.38
CA GLN A 101 -5.40 -8.45 13.77
C GLN A 101 -5.40 -7.48 12.58
N ARG A 102 -4.39 -7.57 11.71
CA ARG A 102 -4.32 -6.77 10.48
C ARG A 102 -5.35 -7.24 9.46
N PHE A 103 -5.62 -8.54 9.39
CA PHE A 103 -6.69 -9.10 8.57
C PHE A 103 -8.07 -8.54 8.94
N LYS A 104 -8.35 -8.40 10.23
CA LYS A 104 -9.58 -7.74 10.69
C LYS A 104 -9.67 -6.29 10.19
N THR A 105 -8.58 -5.54 10.27
CA THR A 105 -8.51 -4.17 9.75
C THR A 105 -8.73 -4.14 8.24
N LEU A 106 -8.08 -5.03 7.49
CA LEU A 106 -8.25 -5.21 6.05
C LEU A 106 -9.71 -5.42 5.69
N THR A 107 -10.37 -6.38 6.33
CA THR A 107 -11.77 -6.71 6.04
C THR A 107 -12.68 -5.53 6.31
N GLN A 108 -12.49 -4.80 7.41
CA GLN A 108 -13.25 -3.58 7.72
C GLN A 108 -13.06 -2.46 6.69
N MET A 109 -11.83 -2.29 6.21
CA MET A 109 -11.52 -1.27 5.21
C MET A 109 -12.12 -1.62 3.84
N LEU A 110 -12.04 -2.89 3.44
CA LEU A 110 -12.63 -3.38 2.18
C LEU A 110 -14.16 -3.34 2.22
N ASP A 111 -14.75 -3.69 3.37
CA ASP A 111 -16.20 -3.59 3.61
C ASP A 111 -16.66 -2.14 3.45
N LYS A 112 -15.99 -1.23 4.14
CA LYS A 112 -16.27 0.21 4.07
C LYS A 112 -16.13 0.77 2.64
N ALA A 113 -15.14 0.27 1.88
CA ALA A 113 -14.90 0.67 0.49
C ALA A 113 -15.90 0.07 -0.51
N GLY A 114 -16.77 -0.85 -0.08
CA GLY A 114 -17.67 -1.59 -0.98
C GLY A 114 -16.91 -2.53 -1.93
N ALA A 115 -15.68 -2.91 -1.59
CA ALA A 115 -14.79 -3.68 -2.46
C ALA A 115 -14.99 -5.20 -2.34
N LEU A 116 -15.64 -5.67 -1.26
CA LEU A 116 -15.85 -7.10 -1.03
C LEU A 116 -16.76 -7.73 -2.08
N ALA A 117 -16.43 -8.93 -2.53
CA ALA A 117 -17.24 -9.71 -3.47
C ALA A 117 -18.67 -9.98 -2.95
N THR A 118 -18.85 -10.02 -1.64
CA THR A 118 -20.16 -10.13 -0.98
C THR A 118 -21.04 -8.89 -1.13
N GLN A 119 -20.46 -7.76 -1.59
CA GLN A 119 -21.13 -6.45 -1.72
C GLN A 119 -21.11 -5.92 -3.16
N HIS A 120 -21.04 -6.79 -4.15
CA HIS A 120 -20.90 -6.44 -5.57
C HIS A 120 -19.51 -5.92 -5.97
N GLY A 121 -18.51 -6.01 -5.09
CA GLY A 121 -17.10 -5.83 -5.43
C GLY A 121 -16.48 -7.12 -5.98
N ASN A 122 -15.15 -7.15 -6.04
CA ASN A 122 -14.40 -8.27 -6.59
C ASN A 122 -13.29 -8.80 -5.67
N VAL A 123 -13.23 -8.34 -4.42
CA VAL A 123 -12.16 -8.69 -3.47
C VAL A 123 -12.58 -9.85 -2.58
N TYR A 124 -11.69 -10.86 -2.49
CA TYR A 124 -11.80 -12.07 -1.67
C TYR A 124 -10.69 -12.08 -0.62
N PRO A 125 -10.90 -11.53 0.59
CA PRO A 125 -9.89 -11.51 1.63
C PRO A 125 -9.67 -12.89 2.25
N GLN A 126 -8.40 -13.25 2.50
CA GLN A 126 -7.99 -14.50 3.12
C GLN A 126 -6.94 -14.25 4.21
N ASN A 127 -7.14 -14.83 5.40
CA ASN A 127 -6.14 -14.76 6.47
C ASN A 127 -5.09 -15.85 6.28
N THR A 128 -4.15 -15.60 5.36
CA THR A 128 -3.15 -16.58 4.92
C THR A 128 -1.81 -15.90 4.68
N ASP A 129 -0.72 -16.59 4.96
CA ASP A 129 0.62 -16.13 4.59
C ASP A 129 0.89 -16.45 3.12
N PHE A 130 1.21 -15.44 2.34
CA PHE A 130 1.53 -15.57 0.92
C PHE A 130 2.62 -16.62 0.64
N LEU A 131 3.65 -16.70 1.49
CA LEU A 131 4.76 -17.65 1.31
C LEU A 131 4.38 -19.11 1.56
N THR A 132 3.16 -19.38 2.08
CA THR A 132 2.66 -20.74 2.27
C THR A 132 1.73 -21.22 1.17
N LEU A 133 1.40 -20.37 0.20
CA LEU A 133 0.58 -20.77 -0.94
C LEU A 133 1.33 -21.77 -1.82
N ASP A 134 0.61 -22.76 -2.32
CA ASP A 134 1.10 -23.58 -3.42
C ASP A 134 0.76 -22.91 -4.76
N PRO A 135 1.75 -22.45 -5.53
CA PRO A 135 1.53 -21.84 -6.84
C PRO A 135 0.86 -22.76 -7.87
N GLN A 136 0.87 -24.08 -7.64
CA GLN A 136 0.26 -25.08 -8.50
C GLN A 136 -1.19 -25.42 -8.09
N ASP A 137 -1.68 -24.88 -6.97
CA ASP A 137 -3.07 -25.06 -6.55
C ASP A 137 -4.01 -24.41 -7.57
N GLU A 138 -5.05 -25.15 -7.96
CA GLU A 138 -6.06 -24.69 -8.93
C GLU A 138 -6.72 -23.37 -8.53
N SER A 139 -6.83 -23.10 -7.24
CA SER A 139 -7.38 -21.85 -6.70
C SER A 139 -6.57 -20.62 -7.12
N TYR A 140 -5.28 -20.78 -7.42
CA TYR A 140 -4.36 -19.70 -7.79
C TYR A 140 -3.85 -19.79 -9.23
N ALA A 141 -4.19 -20.86 -9.95
CA ALA A 141 -3.71 -21.10 -11.30
C ALA A 141 -4.07 -19.98 -12.30
N ALA A 142 -5.17 -19.26 -12.06
CA ALA A 142 -5.60 -18.16 -12.93
C ALA A 142 -4.95 -16.81 -12.59
N ILE A 143 -4.12 -16.69 -11.53
CA ILE A 143 -3.48 -15.43 -11.12
C ILE A 143 -2.46 -15.00 -12.18
N ARG A 144 -2.68 -13.79 -12.72
CA ARG A 144 -1.82 -13.16 -13.74
C ARG A 144 -1.18 -11.86 -13.27
N TYR A 145 -1.77 -11.23 -12.27
CA TYR A 145 -1.33 -9.93 -11.77
C TYR A 145 -1.15 -9.99 -10.26
N MET A 146 -0.04 -9.44 -9.76
CA MET A 146 0.25 -9.53 -8.33
C MET A 146 0.78 -8.22 -7.77
N LEU A 147 0.23 -7.82 -6.61
CA LEU A 147 0.69 -6.69 -5.81
C LEU A 147 1.56 -7.22 -4.66
N LEU A 148 2.80 -6.74 -4.57
CA LEU A 148 3.74 -7.01 -3.49
C LEU A 148 4.12 -5.69 -2.82
N ASP A 149 3.57 -5.44 -1.64
CA ASP A 149 3.89 -4.27 -0.79
C ASP A 149 4.28 -4.76 0.61
N PRO A 150 5.40 -5.49 0.71
CA PRO A 150 5.79 -6.16 1.95
C PRO A 150 6.17 -5.18 3.05
N SER A 151 6.22 -5.68 4.27
CA SER A 151 6.77 -4.93 5.40
C SER A 151 8.20 -4.46 5.08
N CYS A 152 8.47 -3.19 5.33
CA CYS A 152 9.76 -2.54 5.13
C CYS A 152 10.16 -1.71 6.34
N SER A 153 11.31 -1.07 6.31
CA SER A 153 11.79 -0.21 7.40
C SER A 153 10.88 0.98 7.69
N GLY A 154 10.16 1.46 6.66
CA GLY A 154 9.33 2.65 6.77
C GLY A 154 10.14 3.96 6.73
N SER A 155 11.43 3.90 6.43
CA SER A 155 12.37 5.03 6.50
C SER A 155 12.04 6.19 5.56
N GLY A 156 11.24 5.94 4.51
CA GLY A 156 10.77 6.96 3.57
C GLY A 156 9.45 7.63 3.98
N ILE A 157 8.84 7.21 5.08
CA ILE A 157 7.63 7.85 5.59
C ILE A 157 8.04 9.12 6.33
N VAL A 158 7.81 10.27 5.70
CA VAL A 158 7.98 11.57 6.37
C VAL A 158 6.86 11.71 7.38
N ASN A 159 7.20 11.56 8.67
CA ASN A 159 6.23 11.75 9.74
C ASN A 159 5.88 13.24 9.77
N ARG A 160 4.63 13.58 9.47
CA ARG A 160 4.16 14.95 9.29
C ARG A 160 4.24 15.77 10.57
N LEU A 161 4.22 15.10 11.72
CA LEU A 161 4.40 15.73 13.03
C LEU A 161 5.84 16.19 13.22
N ASP A 162 6.83 15.41 12.79
CA ASP A 162 8.25 15.77 12.92
C ASP A 162 8.62 16.96 12.02
N TYR A 163 7.98 17.11 10.85
CA TYR A 163 8.19 18.26 9.97
C TYR A 163 7.55 19.54 10.52
N LEU A 164 6.45 19.45 11.25
CA LEU A 164 5.78 20.60 11.86
C LEU A 164 6.44 21.00 13.17
N THR A 165 7.01 20.06 13.91
CA THR A 165 7.73 20.34 15.17
C THR A 165 9.14 20.84 14.93
N SER A 166 9.80 20.50 13.83
CA SER A 166 11.14 20.98 13.51
C SER A 166 11.22 22.45 13.03
N HIS A 167 10.08 23.11 12.84
CA HIS A 167 10.04 24.52 12.42
C HIS A 167 9.60 25.52 13.50
N ASP A 168 9.20 25.07 14.68
CA ASP A 168 8.67 25.96 15.72
C ASP A 168 9.47 26.04 17.03
N ASP A 169 10.58 25.31 17.21
CA ASP A 169 11.34 25.34 18.47
C ASP A 169 12.87 25.42 18.28
N GLU A 170 13.35 26.63 18.03
CA GLU A 170 14.66 27.03 18.56
C GLU A 170 14.50 27.43 20.04
N GLN A 171 14.23 26.50 20.94
CA GLN A 171 14.49 26.56 22.38
C GLN A 171 13.70 25.50 23.12
N ASP A 172 14.26 24.32 23.33
CA ASP A 172 14.29 23.70 24.65
C ASP A 172 15.24 22.49 24.65
N ASN A 173 16.27 22.61 25.47
CA ASN A 173 17.21 21.55 25.80
C ASN A 173 16.47 20.44 26.57
N LEU A 174 16.13 19.36 25.91
CA LEU A 174 15.87 18.09 26.54
C LEU A 174 17.01 17.14 26.18
N GLU A 175 17.84 16.83 27.18
CA GLU A 175 18.82 15.76 27.15
C GLU A 175 18.12 14.46 26.77
N GLN A 176 18.11 14.13 25.47
CA GLN A 176 17.80 12.78 25.03
C GLN A 176 18.99 11.91 25.45
N VAL A 177 18.72 10.99 26.36
CA VAL A 177 19.59 9.84 26.62
C VAL A 177 19.74 9.09 25.30
N VAL A 178 20.85 9.33 24.61
CA VAL A 178 21.20 8.62 23.37
C VAL A 178 21.59 7.19 23.79
N PRO A 179 20.84 6.16 23.41
CA PRO A 179 21.33 4.78 23.55
C PRO A 179 22.62 4.66 22.75
N ASP A 180 23.59 3.89 23.22
CA ASP A 180 24.91 3.71 22.59
C ASP A 180 24.77 3.55 21.08
N ALA A 181 25.28 4.52 20.32
CA ALA A 181 25.07 4.67 18.88
C ALA A 181 25.55 3.43 18.07
N GLU A 182 26.51 2.68 18.60
CA GLU A 182 27.03 1.47 17.94
C GLU A 182 26.09 0.27 18.07
N SER A 183 25.44 0.08 19.23
CA SER A 183 24.50 -1.05 19.42
C SER A 183 23.18 -0.83 18.68
N SER A 184 22.74 0.42 18.53
CA SER A 184 21.55 0.76 17.74
C SER A 184 21.78 0.55 16.24
N SER A 185 22.96 0.87 15.72
CA SER A 185 23.30 0.69 14.30
C SER A 185 23.35 -0.80 13.87
N VAL A 186 23.90 -1.69 14.70
CA VAL A 186 23.97 -3.12 14.42
C VAL A 186 22.56 -3.75 14.45
N ALA A 187 21.72 -3.38 15.41
CA ALA A 187 20.36 -3.88 15.49
C ALA A 187 19.52 -3.40 14.30
N GLU A 188 19.70 -2.16 13.86
CA GLU A 188 19.04 -1.60 12.69
C GLU A 188 19.47 -2.28 11.39
N GLN A 189 20.76 -2.49 11.20
CA GLN A 189 21.30 -3.23 10.04
C GLN A 189 20.79 -4.67 10.00
N THR A 190 20.73 -5.35 11.16
CA THR A 190 20.22 -6.72 11.25
C THR A 190 18.73 -6.77 10.89
N ARG A 191 17.95 -5.79 11.36
CA ARG A 191 16.53 -5.65 11.01
C ARG A 191 16.36 -5.40 9.51
N LEU A 192 17.15 -4.51 8.94
CA LEU A 192 17.10 -4.18 7.52
C LEU A 192 17.41 -5.41 6.64
N ALA A 193 18.48 -6.16 6.98
CA ALA A 193 18.84 -7.39 6.30
C ALA A 193 17.73 -8.45 6.38
N SER A 194 17.06 -8.57 7.52
CA SER A 194 15.94 -9.49 7.71
C SER A 194 14.74 -9.12 6.84
N LEU A 195 14.42 -7.81 6.74
CA LEU A 195 13.34 -7.31 5.89
C LEU A 195 13.66 -7.53 4.41
N ALA A 196 14.86 -7.20 3.96
CA ALA A 196 15.33 -7.43 2.60
C ALA A 196 15.26 -8.92 2.21
N SER A 197 15.67 -9.81 3.12
CA SER A 197 15.56 -11.25 2.92
C SER A 197 14.11 -11.73 2.76
N LEU A 198 13.18 -11.20 3.57
CA LEU A 198 11.76 -11.50 3.44
C LEU A 198 11.23 -11.02 2.08
N GLN A 199 11.55 -9.78 1.70
CA GLN A 199 11.11 -9.16 0.46
C GLN A 199 11.61 -9.95 -0.76
N GLN A 200 12.89 -10.36 -0.77
CA GLN A 200 13.46 -11.19 -1.82
C GLN A 200 12.76 -12.56 -1.92
N ARG A 201 12.45 -13.19 -0.78
CA ARG A 201 11.70 -14.46 -0.77
C ARG A 201 10.31 -14.29 -1.38
N MET A 202 9.63 -13.17 -1.09
CA MET A 202 8.30 -12.90 -1.64
C MET A 202 8.34 -12.69 -3.15
N ILE A 203 9.32 -11.95 -3.66
CA ILE A 203 9.51 -11.79 -5.11
C ILE A 203 9.78 -13.14 -5.78
N ARG A 204 10.71 -13.93 -5.23
CA ARG A 204 11.02 -15.26 -5.77
C ARG A 204 9.80 -16.18 -5.76
N HIS A 205 9.02 -16.14 -4.68
CA HIS A 205 7.79 -16.93 -4.58
C HIS A 205 6.74 -16.47 -5.60
N ALA A 206 6.55 -15.16 -5.80
CA ALA A 206 5.66 -14.65 -6.84
C ALA A 206 6.04 -15.18 -8.24
N MET A 207 7.34 -15.21 -8.54
CA MET A 207 7.84 -15.69 -9.84
C MET A 207 7.64 -17.20 -10.08
N THR A 208 7.21 -17.98 -9.08
CA THR A 208 6.88 -19.40 -9.25
C THR A 208 5.44 -19.64 -9.71
N PHE A 209 4.60 -18.62 -9.73
CA PHE A 209 3.21 -18.74 -10.21
C PHE A 209 3.19 -18.93 -11.74
N PRO A 210 2.60 -20.01 -12.24
CA PRO A 210 2.82 -20.45 -13.62
C PRO A 210 2.26 -19.51 -14.69
N HIS A 211 1.22 -18.73 -14.35
CA HIS A 211 0.55 -17.82 -15.27
C HIS A 211 0.76 -16.33 -14.93
N LEU A 212 1.69 -16.03 -14.03
CA LEU A 212 1.99 -14.66 -13.67
C LEU A 212 2.55 -13.88 -14.87
N GLU A 213 1.85 -12.85 -15.30
CA GLU A 213 2.24 -11.95 -16.38
C GLU A 213 2.97 -10.70 -15.89
N ARG A 214 2.53 -10.18 -14.74
CA ARG A 214 3.07 -8.94 -14.16
C ARG A 214 2.87 -8.91 -12.66
N PHE A 215 3.86 -8.38 -11.98
CA PHE A 215 3.69 -7.95 -10.59
C PHE A 215 4.30 -6.57 -10.37
N THR A 216 3.83 -5.88 -9.35
CA THR A 216 4.47 -4.66 -8.83
C THR A 216 5.05 -4.96 -7.46
N TYR A 217 6.25 -4.46 -7.23
CA TYR A 217 6.91 -4.46 -5.94
C TYR A 217 7.06 -3.02 -5.46
N SER A 218 6.68 -2.75 -4.23
CA SER A 218 6.77 -1.41 -3.63
C SER A 218 7.19 -1.47 -2.17
N THR A 219 7.91 -0.45 -1.73
CA THR A 219 8.26 -0.21 -0.33
C THR A 219 8.04 1.26 0.01
N CYS A 220 8.00 1.56 1.30
CA CYS A 220 8.12 2.93 1.80
C CYS A 220 9.51 3.15 2.44
N SER A 221 10.54 2.54 1.87
CA SER A 221 11.93 2.63 2.33
C SER A 221 12.78 3.50 1.39
N ILE A 222 13.78 4.17 1.95
CA ILE A 222 14.85 4.85 1.20
C ILE A 222 16.12 4.01 1.11
N HIS A 223 16.16 2.83 1.74
CA HIS A 223 17.34 1.97 1.77
C HIS A 223 17.45 1.14 0.47
N PRO A 224 18.60 1.17 -0.22
CA PRO A 224 18.82 0.35 -1.42
C PRO A 224 18.69 -1.15 -1.13
N GLU A 225 18.99 -1.58 0.10
CA GLU A 225 18.87 -2.97 0.56
C GLU A 225 17.44 -3.51 0.46
N GLU A 226 16.43 -2.63 0.58
CA GLU A 226 15.02 -2.98 0.46
C GLU A 226 14.44 -2.68 -0.93
N ASN A 227 15.19 -2.07 -1.82
CA ASN A 227 14.78 -1.63 -3.14
C ASN A 227 15.64 -2.29 -4.23
N GLU A 228 16.70 -1.62 -4.69
CA GLU A 228 17.52 -2.05 -5.82
C GLU A 228 18.24 -3.37 -5.58
N HIS A 229 18.63 -3.67 -4.33
CA HIS A 229 19.35 -4.91 -4.01
C HIS A 229 18.43 -6.13 -3.81
N VAL A 230 17.11 -5.91 -3.73
CA VAL A 230 16.13 -7.00 -3.63
C VAL A 230 15.71 -7.50 -5.00
N VAL A 231 15.68 -6.63 -6.00
CA VAL A 231 15.26 -6.89 -7.38
C VAL A 231 16.47 -7.31 -8.23
#